data_2a9e66ca22e05b50a2165877b0a5c4da
#
_entry.id   2a9e66ca22e05b50a2165877b0a5c4da
#
_cell.length_a   1.000
_cell.length_b   1.000
_cell.length_c   1.000
_cell.angle_alpha   90.00
_cell.angle_beta   90.00
_cell.angle_gamma   90.00
#
_symmetry.space_group_name_H-M   'P 1'
#
loop_
_entity.id
_entity.type
_entity.pdbx_description
1 polymer ?
#
loop_
_entity_poly.entity_id
_entity_poly.type
_entity_poly.pdbx_seq_one_letter_code
_entity_poly.pdbx_strand_id
1 'polypeptide(L)'
;MKDRVHRIADTVLYEGYVLWPYRKSALKNQRRWTFGGVFPAGWSAGHPDDPSELRAACLLECGPDTTLDVRLRFLQVVERGLRRDGRPVEELEAGGERHVAWEEATERELAAELRPAALRAPHVAAFDIPAGKQEEALAPGKAIVRRWGALRGELEVAASPVAGGVVRLDVVVRNATEWSGGNREATLRQALCSTHVVLHADGGAFASAADPPEELREAAAACEQRGLWPALAGEEGDRSTMLCAPIILPDHPEIAPESPGDLFDATEIDQLLVLSILSLTEEERQEMRAADPRTREILERTEGLSREELMRLHGTIRELGMVRRP
;
A
#
# COMPACT_ATOMS: atom_id res chain seq x y z
N MET A 1 16.49 -11.93 -2.20
CA MET A 1 15.40 -11.90 -3.19
C MET A 1 14.05 -11.54 -2.56
N LYS A 2 13.51 -12.34 -1.64
CA LYS A 2 12.25 -12.01 -0.92
C LYS A 2 12.24 -10.63 -0.25
N ASP A 3 13.37 -10.17 0.25
CA ASP A 3 13.55 -8.91 0.99
C ASP A 3 13.32 -7.65 0.13
N ARG A 4 13.75 -7.65 -1.13
CA ARG A 4 13.59 -6.50 -2.04
C ARG A 4 12.14 -6.33 -2.49
N VAL A 5 11.51 -7.42 -2.94
CA VAL A 5 10.10 -7.40 -3.34
C VAL A 5 9.21 -7.00 -2.16
N HIS A 6 9.53 -7.50 -0.96
CA HIS A 6 8.78 -7.16 0.24
C HIS A 6 8.87 -5.67 0.57
N ARG A 7 10.07 -5.08 0.48
CA ARG A 7 10.26 -3.63 0.69
C ARG A 7 9.47 -2.79 -0.32
N ILE A 8 9.50 -3.16 -1.62
CA ILE A 8 8.72 -2.46 -2.64
C ILE A 8 7.22 -2.58 -2.35
N ALA A 9 6.75 -3.77 -1.99
CA ALA A 9 5.35 -3.99 -1.62
C ALA A 9 4.95 -3.20 -0.34
N ASP A 10 5.87 -3.06 0.62
CA ASP A 10 5.66 -2.22 1.80
C ASP A 10 5.56 -0.74 1.42
N THR A 11 6.43 -0.25 0.52
CA THR A 11 6.33 1.12 0.01
C THR A 11 4.97 1.36 -0.67
N VAL A 12 4.53 0.44 -1.53
CA VAL A 12 3.19 0.51 -2.15
C VAL A 12 2.07 0.48 -1.12
N LEU A 13 2.20 -0.34 -0.06
CA LEU A 13 1.19 -0.47 1.00
C LEU A 13 0.97 0.85 1.74
N TYR A 14 2.04 1.61 1.97
CA TYR A 14 2.00 2.86 2.73
C TYR A 14 1.98 4.11 1.86
N GLU A 15 1.97 3.98 0.53
CA GLU A 15 1.82 5.11 -0.37
C GLU A 15 0.50 5.85 -0.09
N GLY A 16 0.61 7.15 0.23
CA GLY A 16 -0.55 7.97 0.60
C GLY A 16 -1.12 7.70 2.00
N TYR A 17 -0.45 6.90 2.84
CA TYR A 17 -0.85 6.68 4.24
C TYR A 17 -0.83 7.96 5.06
N VAL A 18 0.27 8.71 4.99
CA VAL A 18 0.42 10.05 5.56
C VAL A 18 1.16 10.92 4.56
N LEU A 19 0.57 12.04 4.20
CA LEU A 19 1.12 12.97 3.23
C LEU A 19 1.80 14.16 3.92
N TRP A 20 2.81 14.73 3.27
CA TRP A 20 3.43 15.96 3.73
C TRP A 20 2.38 17.07 3.99
N PRO A 21 2.36 17.80 5.10
CA PRO A 21 3.42 17.91 6.12
C PRO A 21 3.30 16.95 7.32
N TYR A 22 2.81 15.73 7.13
CA TYR A 22 2.73 14.63 8.12
C TYR A 22 2.00 15.01 9.44
N ARG A 23 1.04 15.90 9.38
CA ARG A 23 0.27 16.42 10.52
C ARG A 23 -1.22 16.21 10.30
N LYS A 24 -1.95 15.90 11.38
CA LYS A 24 -3.40 15.72 11.35
C LYS A 24 -4.12 16.99 10.82
N SER A 25 -3.64 18.17 11.18
CA SER A 25 -4.21 19.46 10.79
C SER A 25 -4.08 19.78 9.30
N ALA A 26 -3.17 19.10 8.57
CA ALA A 26 -2.95 19.37 7.16
C ALA A 26 -4.12 18.94 6.28
N LEU A 27 -4.53 19.81 5.33
CA LEU A 27 -5.63 19.54 4.40
C LEU A 27 -5.40 18.25 3.58
N LYS A 28 -4.17 17.98 3.14
CA LYS A 28 -3.83 16.72 2.45
C LYS A 28 -4.18 15.50 3.30
N ASN A 29 -3.90 15.54 4.61
CA ASN A 29 -4.14 14.43 5.53
C ASN A 29 -5.62 14.27 5.95
N GLN A 30 -6.50 15.19 5.55
CA GLN A 30 -7.95 15.02 5.67
C GLN A 30 -8.54 14.17 4.54
N ARG A 31 -7.78 13.88 3.48
CA ARG A 31 -8.17 13.07 2.32
C ARG A 31 -7.16 11.96 2.06
N ARG A 32 -6.76 11.24 3.08
CA ARG A 32 -5.88 10.07 2.98
C ARG A 32 -6.57 8.89 2.28
N TRP A 33 -5.84 7.82 2.03
CA TRP A 33 -6.37 6.56 1.49
C TRP A 33 -6.92 6.71 0.07
N THR A 34 -6.17 7.39 -0.80
CA THR A 34 -6.61 7.69 -2.16
C THR A 34 -6.28 6.60 -3.17
N PHE A 35 -5.34 5.70 -2.84
CA PHE A 35 -4.89 4.64 -3.74
C PHE A 35 -5.43 3.26 -3.32
N GLY A 36 -5.77 2.42 -4.29
CA GLY A 36 -6.10 1.02 -4.08
C GLY A 36 -7.25 0.77 -3.11
N GLY A 37 -8.20 1.70 -3.02
CA GLY A 37 -9.38 1.52 -2.19
C GLY A 37 -10.34 0.51 -2.80
N VAL A 38 -10.79 -0.49 -1.98
CA VAL A 38 -11.88 -1.40 -2.36
C VAL A 38 -13.01 -1.21 -1.36
N PHE A 39 -14.07 -0.57 -1.80
CA PHE A 39 -15.17 -0.14 -0.95
C PHE A 39 -16.31 -1.16 -0.91
N PRO A 40 -17.19 -1.12 0.11
CA PRO A 40 -18.40 -1.94 0.09
C PRO A 40 -19.28 -1.65 -1.14
N ALA A 41 -19.85 -2.69 -1.76
CA ALA A 41 -20.65 -2.54 -2.98
C ALA A 41 -21.85 -1.57 -2.82
N GLY A 42 -22.45 -1.51 -1.61
CA GLY A 42 -23.55 -0.57 -1.31
C GLY A 42 -23.13 0.90 -1.39
N TRP A 43 -21.86 1.22 -1.06
CA TRP A 43 -21.29 2.56 -1.25
C TRP A 43 -20.96 2.82 -2.72
N SER A 44 -20.27 1.88 -3.36
CA SER A 44 -19.77 2.02 -4.74
C SER A 44 -20.89 2.22 -5.76
N ALA A 45 -22.10 1.71 -5.48
CA ALA A 45 -23.26 1.90 -6.34
C ALA A 45 -23.62 3.38 -6.58
N GLY A 46 -23.31 4.26 -5.62
CA GLY A 46 -23.51 5.71 -5.74
C GLY A 46 -22.21 6.51 -5.96
N HIS A 47 -21.05 5.84 -5.96
CA HIS A 47 -19.73 6.48 -5.99
C HIS A 47 -18.78 5.70 -6.93
N PRO A 48 -18.88 5.89 -8.25
CA PRO A 48 -18.15 5.10 -9.25
C PRO A 48 -16.63 5.22 -9.15
N ASP A 49 -16.11 6.30 -8.56
CA ASP A 49 -14.69 6.50 -8.33
C ASP A 49 -14.15 5.71 -7.13
N ASP A 50 -15.03 5.19 -6.27
CA ASP A 50 -14.71 4.33 -5.13
C ASP A 50 -15.15 2.88 -5.44
N PRO A 51 -14.36 2.07 -6.16
CA PRO A 51 -14.78 0.75 -6.66
C PRO A 51 -14.93 -0.28 -5.54
N SER A 52 -15.82 -1.27 -5.74
CA SER A 52 -15.96 -2.43 -4.86
C SER A 52 -15.13 -3.63 -5.29
N GLU A 53 -14.46 -3.51 -6.43
CA GLU A 53 -13.64 -4.56 -7.02
C GLU A 53 -12.41 -3.93 -7.70
N LEU A 54 -11.24 -4.56 -7.52
CA LEU A 54 -10.05 -4.30 -8.32
C LEU A 54 -9.68 -5.57 -9.10
N ARG A 55 -9.09 -5.38 -10.30
CA ARG A 55 -8.69 -6.48 -11.18
C ARG A 55 -7.33 -6.24 -11.79
N ALA A 56 -6.54 -7.33 -11.89
CA ALA A 56 -5.35 -7.40 -12.72
C ALA A 56 -5.38 -8.67 -13.55
N ALA A 57 -4.83 -8.63 -14.75
CA ALA A 57 -4.56 -9.80 -15.55
C ALA A 57 -3.10 -9.76 -16.04
N CYS A 58 -2.42 -10.91 -16.02
CA CYS A 58 -1.05 -11.06 -16.49
C CYS A 58 -0.82 -12.43 -17.15
N LEU A 59 0.26 -12.55 -17.88
CA LEU A 59 0.63 -13.79 -18.55
C LEU A 59 1.75 -14.51 -17.80
N LEU A 60 1.60 -15.81 -17.59
CA LEU A 60 2.54 -16.68 -16.91
C LEU A 60 2.89 -17.87 -17.79
N GLU A 61 4.16 -18.02 -18.14
CA GLU A 61 4.72 -19.25 -18.67
C GLU A 61 4.85 -20.25 -17.53
N CYS A 62 4.15 -21.38 -17.60
CA CYS A 62 4.13 -22.36 -16.51
C CYS A 62 4.04 -23.81 -17.02
N GLY A 63 4.69 -24.70 -16.28
CA GLY A 63 4.57 -26.15 -16.44
C GLY A 63 3.59 -26.77 -15.45
N PRO A 64 3.42 -28.12 -15.50
CA PRO A 64 2.52 -28.82 -14.60
C PRO A 64 2.93 -28.73 -13.11
N ASP A 65 4.22 -28.54 -12.84
CA ASP A 65 4.77 -28.49 -11.49
C ASP A 65 4.95 -27.06 -10.96
N THR A 66 4.65 -26.04 -11.79
CA THR A 66 4.72 -24.64 -11.36
C THR A 66 3.77 -24.39 -10.19
N THR A 67 4.28 -23.82 -9.13
CA THR A 67 3.48 -23.31 -8.00
C THR A 67 3.42 -21.81 -8.03
N LEU A 68 2.27 -21.25 -7.62
CA LEU A 68 1.99 -19.82 -7.56
C LEU A 68 1.60 -19.46 -6.12
N ASP A 69 2.48 -18.72 -5.43
CA ASP A 69 2.16 -18.04 -4.16
C ASP A 69 1.50 -16.71 -4.49
N VAL A 70 0.28 -16.52 -4.01
CA VAL A 70 -0.53 -15.32 -4.19
C VAL A 70 -0.73 -14.66 -2.84
N ARG A 71 -0.33 -13.39 -2.71
CA ARG A 71 -0.49 -12.61 -1.49
C ARG A 71 -1.26 -11.34 -1.76
N LEU A 72 -2.48 -11.28 -1.24
CA LEU A 72 -3.26 -10.05 -1.16
C LEU A 72 -2.84 -9.29 0.09
N ARG A 73 -2.46 -8.03 -0.07
CA ARG A 73 -2.12 -7.13 1.04
C ARG A 73 -2.95 -5.86 0.97
N PHE A 74 -3.37 -5.36 2.13
CA PHE A 74 -4.10 -4.10 2.25
C PHE A 74 -3.98 -3.53 3.66
N LEU A 75 -4.34 -2.26 3.82
CA LEU A 75 -4.47 -1.59 5.10
C LEU A 75 -5.94 -1.56 5.54
N GLN A 76 -6.18 -1.92 6.80
CA GLN A 76 -7.46 -1.70 7.49
C GLN A 76 -7.34 -0.46 8.36
N VAL A 77 -8.24 0.51 8.16
CA VAL A 77 -8.29 1.72 8.99
C VAL A 77 -8.73 1.39 10.41
N VAL A 78 -7.98 1.94 11.37
CA VAL A 78 -8.17 1.75 12.82
C VAL A 78 -8.38 3.12 13.46
N GLU A 79 -9.50 3.33 14.11
CA GLU A 79 -9.76 4.52 14.91
C GLU A 79 -8.95 4.46 16.20
N ARG A 80 -7.97 5.36 16.37
CA ARG A 80 -7.24 5.59 17.60
C ARG A 80 -7.88 6.74 18.37
N GLY A 81 -8.68 6.41 19.38
CA GLY A 81 -9.25 7.36 20.31
C GLY A 81 -8.43 7.44 21.61
N LEU A 82 -8.60 8.52 22.36
CA LEU A 82 -7.96 8.76 23.65
C LEU A 82 -9.00 8.86 24.76
N ARG A 83 -8.65 8.41 25.96
CA ARG A 83 -9.49 8.51 27.14
C ARG A 83 -8.74 9.10 28.32
N ARG A 84 -9.41 10.02 29.03
CA ARG A 84 -8.98 10.54 30.32
C ARG A 84 -10.13 10.34 31.32
N ASP A 85 -9.87 9.59 32.40
CA ASP A 85 -10.86 9.24 33.42
C ASP A 85 -12.16 8.67 32.83
N GLY A 86 -12.01 7.75 31.84
CA GLY A 86 -13.11 7.11 31.13
C GLY A 86 -13.80 7.95 30.05
N ARG A 87 -13.51 9.25 29.94
CA ARG A 87 -14.11 10.17 28.96
C ARG A 87 -13.23 10.30 27.72
N PRO A 88 -13.81 10.36 26.50
CA PRO A 88 -13.06 10.61 25.29
C PRO A 88 -12.48 12.01 25.28
N VAL A 89 -11.25 12.15 24.78
CA VAL A 89 -10.54 13.43 24.58
C VAL A 89 -9.82 13.41 23.25
N GLU A 90 -9.60 14.58 22.63
CA GLU A 90 -8.87 14.69 21.36
C GLU A 90 -7.36 14.61 21.55
N GLU A 91 -6.87 15.03 22.71
CA GLU A 91 -5.45 14.98 23.07
C GLU A 91 -5.24 14.72 24.55
N LEU A 92 -4.11 14.17 24.88
CA LEU A 92 -3.64 14.01 26.26
C LEU A 92 -2.11 13.90 26.33
N GLU A 93 -1.57 14.25 27.48
CA GLU A 93 -0.16 14.03 27.81
C GLU A 93 -0.03 12.87 28.79
N ALA A 94 0.92 11.95 28.51
CA ALA A 94 1.28 10.85 29.38
C ALA A 94 2.76 10.53 29.22
N GLY A 95 3.47 10.31 30.34
CA GLY A 95 4.89 9.98 30.33
C GLY A 95 5.81 11.07 29.71
N GLY A 96 5.34 12.32 29.61
CA GLY A 96 6.07 13.40 28.95
C GLY A 96 5.84 13.45 27.41
N GLU A 97 5.01 12.55 26.87
CA GLU A 97 4.63 12.54 25.46
C GLU A 97 3.21 13.06 25.27
N ARG A 98 3.01 13.82 24.18
CA ARG A 98 1.70 14.25 23.70
C ARG A 98 1.13 13.18 22.78
N HIS A 99 -0.12 12.80 23.01
CA HIS A 99 -0.90 11.89 22.20
C HIS A 99 -2.11 12.61 21.64
N VAL A 100 -2.43 12.33 20.36
CA VAL A 100 -3.61 12.89 19.66
C VAL A 100 -4.50 11.76 19.14
N ALA A 101 -5.81 11.98 19.08
CA ALA A 101 -6.73 11.08 18.40
C ALA A 101 -6.43 11.09 16.90
N TRP A 102 -6.32 9.89 16.28
CA TRP A 102 -5.86 9.71 14.91
C TRP A 102 -6.49 8.47 14.26
N GLU A 103 -6.47 8.39 12.93
CA GLU A 103 -6.74 7.14 12.24
C GLU A 103 -5.42 6.46 11.88
N GLU A 104 -5.16 5.35 12.52
CA GLU A 104 -4.05 4.45 12.23
C GLU A 104 -4.47 3.42 11.17
N ALA A 105 -3.56 2.57 10.74
CA ALA A 105 -3.89 1.39 9.95
C ALA A 105 -3.22 0.15 10.49
N THR A 106 -3.86 -0.99 10.21
CA THR A 106 -3.29 -2.31 10.46
C THR A 106 -3.12 -3.02 9.12
N GLU A 107 -1.92 -3.57 8.91
CA GLU A 107 -1.64 -4.42 7.75
C GLU A 107 -2.46 -5.71 7.82
N ARG A 108 -2.99 -6.12 6.67
CA ARG A 108 -3.69 -7.38 6.50
C ARG A 108 -3.10 -8.10 5.29
N GLU A 109 -2.90 -9.39 5.45
CA GLU A 109 -2.42 -10.27 4.40
C GLU A 109 -3.27 -11.53 4.32
N LEU A 110 -3.63 -11.93 3.10
CA LEU A 110 -4.21 -13.22 2.78
C LEU A 110 -3.29 -13.90 1.78
N ALA A 111 -2.87 -15.13 2.06
CA ALA A 111 -2.02 -15.92 1.18
C ALA A 111 -2.78 -17.15 0.65
N ALA A 112 -2.49 -17.52 -0.60
CA ALA A 112 -2.95 -18.74 -1.23
C ALA A 112 -1.84 -19.34 -2.08
N GLU A 113 -1.67 -20.67 -2.04
CA GLU A 113 -0.75 -21.40 -2.91
C GLU A 113 -1.55 -22.21 -3.93
N LEU A 114 -1.25 -22.04 -5.20
CA LEU A 114 -2.00 -22.58 -6.32
C LEU A 114 -1.08 -23.29 -7.31
N ARG A 115 -1.67 -24.11 -8.15
CA ARG A 115 -1.01 -24.68 -9.35
C ARG A 115 -1.75 -24.20 -10.60
N PRO A 116 -1.26 -23.18 -11.31
CA PRO A 116 -1.99 -22.54 -12.41
C PRO A 116 -2.40 -23.51 -13.51
N ALA A 117 -1.52 -24.44 -13.89
CA ALA A 117 -1.80 -25.44 -14.90
C ALA A 117 -2.91 -26.44 -14.51
N ALA A 118 -3.20 -26.58 -13.21
CA ALA A 118 -4.22 -27.49 -12.69
C ALA A 118 -5.57 -26.80 -12.40
N LEU A 119 -5.63 -25.46 -12.44
CA LEU A 119 -6.87 -24.73 -12.22
C LEU A 119 -7.88 -25.01 -13.35
N ARG A 120 -9.06 -25.52 -12.99
CA ARG A 120 -10.17 -25.80 -13.93
C ARG A 120 -11.36 -24.86 -13.68
N ALA A 121 -11.36 -24.16 -12.57
CA ALA A 121 -12.32 -23.16 -12.17
C ALA A 121 -11.58 -22.10 -11.34
N PRO A 122 -12.12 -20.88 -11.20
CA PRO A 122 -11.55 -19.86 -10.32
C PRO A 122 -11.38 -20.39 -8.89
N HIS A 123 -10.22 -20.12 -8.31
CA HIS A 123 -9.99 -20.31 -6.88
C HIS A 123 -10.43 -19.05 -6.14
N VAL A 124 -11.31 -19.20 -5.16
CA VAL A 124 -11.79 -18.09 -4.33
C VAL A 124 -11.34 -18.31 -2.90
N ALA A 125 -10.50 -17.42 -2.40
CA ALA A 125 -10.10 -17.35 -1.00
C ALA A 125 -10.86 -16.20 -0.34
N ALA A 126 -11.78 -16.52 0.56
CA ALA A 126 -12.53 -15.53 1.34
C ALA A 126 -11.83 -15.24 2.67
N PHE A 127 -11.99 -14.02 3.18
CA PHE A 127 -11.56 -13.65 4.51
C PHE A 127 -12.70 -12.94 5.28
N ASP A 128 -12.69 -13.13 6.60
CA ASP A 128 -13.61 -12.48 7.54
C ASP A 128 -12.78 -11.99 8.74
N ILE A 129 -12.63 -10.67 8.84
CA ILE A 129 -11.92 -10.02 9.94
C ILE A 129 -12.98 -9.46 10.88
N PRO A 130 -13.12 -9.98 12.10
CA PRO A 130 -14.12 -9.49 13.03
C PRO A 130 -13.81 -8.07 13.50
N ALA A 131 -14.85 -7.30 13.79
CA ALA A 131 -14.71 -6.03 14.49
C ALA A 131 -14.01 -6.23 15.84
N GLY A 132 -13.22 -5.26 16.26
CA GLY A 132 -12.49 -5.39 17.51
C GLY A 132 -12.17 -4.06 18.18
N LYS A 133 -11.70 -4.20 19.40
CA LYS A 133 -11.25 -3.10 20.24
C LYS A 133 -10.00 -3.55 21.02
N GLN A 134 -9.02 -2.66 21.08
CA GLN A 134 -7.85 -2.81 21.94
C GLN A 134 -7.72 -1.56 22.80
N GLU A 135 -7.34 -1.74 24.07
CA GLU A 135 -7.10 -0.63 25.00
C GLU A 135 -5.68 -0.75 25.56
N GLU A 136 -4.93 0.34 25.50
CA GLU A 136 -3.57 0.46 25.96
C GLU A 136 -3.54 1.54 27.05
N ALA A 137 -3.22 1.14 28.29
CA ALA A 137 -3.06 2.07 29.40
C ALA A 137 -1.74 2.82 29.30
N LEU A 138 -1.78 4.15 29.30
CA LEU A 138 -0.59 5.02 29.29
C LEU A 138 -0.17 5.47 30.69
N ALA A 139 -1.15 5.76 31.55
CA ALA A 139 -0.98 6.19 32.92
C ALA A 139 -2.31 6.01 33.67
N PRO A 140 -2.36 6.15 35.01
CA PRO A 140 -3.60 6.11 35.75
C PRO A 140 -4.64 7.08 35.16
N GLY A 141 -5.81 6.53 34.81
CA GLY A 141 -6.90 7.29 34.18
C GLY A 141 -6.68 7.68 32.70
N LYS A 142 -5.57 7.34 32.06
CA LYS A 142 -5.24 7.69 30.68
C LYS A 142 -5.01 6.46 29.81
N ALA A 143 -5.68 6.37 28.66
CA ALA A 143 -5.57 5.25 27.75
C ALA A 143 -5.72 5.64 26.29
N ILE A 144 -5.07 4.86 25.41
CA ILE A 144 -5.36 4.80 23.98
C ILE A 144 -6.38 3.69 23.77
N VAL A 145 -7.38 3.95 22.93
CA VAL A 145 -8.39 2.96 22.54
C VAL A 145 -8.41 2.86 21.03
N ARG A 146 -8.01 1.70 20.51
CA ARG A 146 -8.07 1.38 19.08
C ARG A 146 -9.34 0.60 18.79
N ARG A 147 -10.07 0.99 17.75
CA ARG A 147 -11.26 0.29 17.28
C ARG A 147 -11.19 0.09 15.77
N TRP A 148 -11.65 -1.06 15.31
CA TRP A 148 -11.79 -1.36 13.88
C TRP A 148 -13.10 -2.08 13.61
N GLY A 149 -13.67 -1.81 12.44
CA GLY A 149 -14.86 -2.48 11.95
C GLY A 149 -14.59 -3.90 11.46
N ALA A 150 -15.64 -4.69 11.30
CA ALA A 150 -15.53 -5.95 10.58
C ALA A 150 -15.24 -5.68 9.10
N LEU A 151 -14.39 -6.52 8.49
CA LEU A 151 -14.15 -6.53 7.05
C LEU A 151 -14.31 -7.95 6.51
N ARG A 152 -15.01 -8.06 5.39
CA ARG A 152 -15.12 -9.28 4.61
C ARG A 152 -14.69 -9.02 3.19
N GLY A 153 -14.04 -9.98 2.57
CA GLY A 153 -13.63 -9.86 1.19
C GLY A 153 -13.23 -11.18 0.57
N GLU A 154 -12.92 -11.10 -0.71
CA GLU A 154 -12.56 -12.26 -1.52
C GLU A 154 -11.39 -11.91 -2.43
N LEU A 155 -10.46 -12.88 -2.54
CA LEU A 155 -9.44 -12.94 -3.56
C LEU A 155 -9.80 -14.08 -4.51
N GLU A 156 -10.11 -13.76 -5.75
CA GLU A 156 -10.35 -14.74 -6.81
C GLU A 156 -9.13 -14.79 -7.74
N VAL A 157 -8.69 -15.99 -8.06
CA VAL A 157 -7.62 -16.25 -9.04
C VAL A 157 -8.11 -17.28 -10.05
N ALA A 158 -8.10 -16.91 -11.33
CA ALA A 158 -8.43 -17.79 -12.42
C ALA A 158 -7.24 -17.94 -13.37
N ALA A 159 -7.10 -19.10 -14.01
CA ALA A 159 -6.11 -19.36 -15.03
C ALA A 159 -6.80 -19.84 -16.32
N SER A 160 -6.48 -19.19 -17.43
CA SER A 160 -7.00 -19.54 -18.74
C SER A 160 -5.84 -19.85 -19.69
N PRO A 161 -5.80 -21.02 -20.37
CA PRO A 161 -4.76 -21.34 -21.34
C PRO A 161 -4.72 -20.32 -22.49
N VAL A 162 -3.51 -19.91 -22.88
CA VAL A 162 -3.28 -19.06 -24.06
C VAL A 162 -2.69 -19.92 -25.18
N ALA A 163 -1.39 -20.18 -25.16
CA ALA A 163 -0.68 -21.04 -26.11
C ALA A 163 0.71 -21.39 -25.53
N GLY A 164 1.34 -22.48 -26.00
CA GLY A 164 2.75 -22.74 -25.73
C GLY A 164 3.16 -22.88 -24.27
N GLY A 165 2.25 -23.32 -23.38
CA GLY A 165 2.54 -23.41 -21.95
C GLY A 165 2.31 -22.11 -21.19
N VAL A 166 1.73 -21.09 -21.86
CA VAL A 166 1.37 -19.82 -21.23
C VAL A 166 -0.09 -19.85 -20.79
N VAL A 167 -0.35 -19.35 -19.60
CA VAL A 167 -1.70 -19.08 -19.08
C VAL A 167 -1.89 -17.59 -18.84
N ARG A 168 -3.10 -17.09 -19.04
CA ARG A 168 -3.53 -15.81 -18.51
C ARG A 168 -4.04 -16.05 -17.10
N LEU A 169 -3.48 -15.33 -16.15
CA LEU A 169 -3.96 -15.24 -14.78
C LEU A 169 -4.85 -14.00 -14.67
N ASP A 170 -6.08 -14.19 -14.20
CA ASP A 170 -6.97 -13.11 -13.79
C ASP A 170 -7.04 -13.11 -12.27
N VAL A 171 -6.76 -11.97 -11.66
CA VAL A 171 -6.78 -11.76 -10.20
C VAL A 171 -7.81 -10.69 -9.89
N VAL A 172 -8.76 -11.01 -9.01
CA VAL A 172 -9.82 -10.09 -8.62
C VAL A 172 -9.90 -10.00 -7.11
N VAL A 173 -9.93 -8.78 -6.59
CA VAL A 173 -10.12 -8.49 -5.16
C VAL A 173 -11.47 -7.80 -4.99
N ARG A 174 -12.33 -8.34 -4.13
CA ARG A 174 -13.67 -7.78 -3.83
C ARG A 174 -13.83 -7.49 -2.36
N ASN A 175 -14.51 -6.39 -2.07
CA ASN A 175 -15.00 -6.11 -0.72
C ASN A 175 -16.45 -6.63 -0.58
N ALA A 176 -16.62 -7.66 0.24
CA ALA A 176 -17.91 -8.26 0.56
C ALA A 176 -18.51 -7.76 1.89
N THR A 177 -17.94 -6.69 2.46
CA THR A 177 -18.47 -6.07 3.69
C THR A 177 -19.83 -5.43 3.40
N GLU A 178 -20.81 -5.72 4.23
CA GLU A 178 -22.09 -5.00 4.19
C GLU A 178 -21.87 -3.54 4.57
N TRP A 179 -22.31 -2.63 3.69
CA TRP A 179 -22.23 -1.20 3.97
C TRP A 179 -23.27 -0.79 5.02
N SER A 180 -22.78 -0.30 6.15
CA SER A 180 -23.61 0.13 7.27
C SER A 180 -24.09 1.58 7.18
N GLY A 181 -23.85 2.26 6.03
CA GLY A 181 -24.16 3.68 5.86
C GLY A 181 -23.01 4.60 6.30
N GLY A 182 -23.24 5.91 6.15
CA GLY A 182 -22.30 6.95 6.55
C GLY A 182 -21.71 7.73 5.35
N ASN A 183 -20.84 8.69 5.68
CA ASN A 183 -20.08 9.44 4.70
C ASN A 183 -18.83 8.66 4.25
N ARG A 184 -18.03 9.24 3.35
CA ARG A 184 -16.81 8.60 2.84
C ARG A 184 -15.82 8.22 3.94
N GLU A 185 -15.63 9.07 4.95
CA GLU A 185 -14.74 8.81 6.08
C GLU A 185 -15.17 7.58 6.89
N ALA A 186 -16.47 7.48 7.21
CA ALA A 186 -17.03 6.30 7.89
C ALA A 186 -16.93 5.04 7.02
N THR A 187 -17.07 5.18 5.70
CA THR A 187 -16.98 4.08 4.74
C THR A 187 -15.55 3.59 4.56
N LEU A 188 -14.53 4.45 4.67
CA LEU A 188 -13.12 4.05 4.65
C LEU A 188 -12.79 3.02 5.75
N ARG A 189 -13.45 3.07 6.89
CA ARG A 189 -13.30 2.07 7.97
C ARG A 189 -13.91 0.71 7.60
N GLN A 190 -14.63 0.62 6.48
CA GLN A 190 -15.22 -0.57 5.89
C GLN A 190 -14.58 -0.93 4.53
N ALA A 191 -13.52 -0.22 4.14
CA ALA A 191 -12.80 -0.41 2.89
C ALA A 191 -11.46 -1.14 3.12
N LEU A 192 -10.98 -1.80 2.07
CA LEU A 192 -9.59 -2.24 1.98
C LEU A 192 -8.82 -1.06 1.37
N CYS A 193 -7.78 -0.57 2.04
CA CYS A 193 -6.99 0.56 1.56
C CYS A 193 -5.64 0.10 1.04
N SER A 194 -5.07 0.80 0.06
CA SER A 194 -3.76 0.48 -0.53
C SER A 194 -3.63 -0.97 -1.00
N THR A 195 -4.72 -1.52 -1.50
CA THR A 195 -4.82 -2.93 -1.90
C THR A 195 -3.90 -3.23 -3.05
N HIS A 196 -3.06 -4.26 -2.90
CA HIS A 196 -2.19 -4.78 -3.95
C HIS A 196 -2.04 -6.29 -3.82
N VAL A 197 -1.56 -6.93 -4.90
CA VAL A 197 -1.35 -8.38 -4.92
C VAL A 197 0.06 -8.68 -5.40
N VAL A 198 0.77 -9.54 -4.67
CA VAL A 198 2.06 -10.10 -5.06
C VAL A 198 1.83 -11.53 -5.55
N LEU A 199 2.33 -11.84 -6.73
CA LEU A 199 2.31 -13.17 -7.34
C LEU A 199 3.76 -13.66 -7.46
N HIS A 200 4.06 -14.83 -6.92
CA HIS A 200 5.38 -15.43 -7.07
C HIS A 200 5.22 -16.84 -7.63
N ALA A 201 5.83 -17.09 -8.80
CA ALA A 201 5.78 -18.37 -9.49
C ALA A 201 7.11 -19.12 -9.31
N ASP A 202 7.09 -20.22 -8.58
CA ASP A 202 8.22 -21.16 -8.54
C ASP A 202 8.11 -22.12 -9.73
N GLY A 203 9.17 -22.16 -10.54
CA GLY A 203 9.19 -22.92 -11.79
C GLY A 203 8.33 -22.32 -12.91
N GLY A 204 8.03 -21.02 -12.86
CA GLY A 204 7.34 -20.25 -13.90
C GLY A 204 7.98 -18.91 -14.17
N ALA A 205 7.55 -18.22 -15.23
CA ALA A 205 8.06 -16.92 -15.63
C ALA A 205 6.93 -16.01 -16.13
N PHE A 206 6.75 -14.85 -15.52
CA PHE A 206 5.79 -13.84 -15.98
C PHE A 206 6.31 -13.15 -17.24
N ALA A 207 5.40 -12.81 -18.15
CA ALA A 207 5.69 -11.88 -19.22
C ALA A 207 5.54 -10.45 -18.71
N SER A 208 6.43 -9.55 -19.15
CA SER A 208 6.27 -8.11 -18.90
C SER A 208 4.90 -7.64 -19.43
N ALA A 209 4.20 -6.83 -18.66
CA ALA A 209 2.97 -6.19 -19.10
C ALA A 209 3.26 -4.91 -19.92
N ALA A 210 4.40 -4.25 -19.65
CA ALA A 210 4.83 -3.03 -20.32
C ALA A 210 5.50 -3.32 -21.69
N ASP A 211 6.32 -4.37 -21.76
CA ASP A 211 7.04 -4.79 -22.98
C ASP A 211 6.93 -6.31 -23.16
N PRO A 212 5.75 -6.81 -23.57
CA PRO A 212 5.54 -8.25 -23.77
C PRO A 212 6.31 -8.77 -24.99
N PRO A 213 6.81 -10.04 -24.94
CA PRO A 213 7.36 -10.70 -26.11
C PRO A 213 6.42 -10.63 -27.31
N GLU A 214 6.98 -10.59 -28.54
CA GLU A 214 6.21 -10.42 -29.78
C GLU A 214 5.06 -11.44 -29.91
N GLU A 215 5.36 -12.70 -29.60
CA GLU A 215 4.41 -13.81 -29.66
C GLU A 215 3.29 -13.73 -28.61
N LEU A 216 3.44 -12.89 -27.57
CA LEU A 216 2.47 -12.71 -26.49
C LEU A 216 1.73 -11.36 -26.55
N ARG A 217 2.07 -10.47 -27.49
CA ARG A 217 1.49 -9.11 -27.58
C ARG A 217 -0.03 -9.10 -27.68
N GLU A 218 -0.60 -9.98 -28.51
CA GLU A 218 -2.06 -10.08 -28.64
C GLU A 218 -2.72 -10.53 -27.36
N ALA A 219 -2.14 -11.54 -26.69
CA ALA A 219 -2.64 -12.06 -25.41
C ALA A 219 -2.46 -11.02 -24.28
N ALA A 220 -1.35 -10.30 -24.27
CA ALA A 220 -1.10 -9.22 -23.30
C ALA A 220 -2.09 -8.06 -23.49
N ALA A 221 -2.40 -7.68 -24.73
CA ALA A 221 -3.40 -6.64 -25.04
C ALA A 221 -4.82 -7.05 -24.61
N ALA A 222 -5.12 -8.35 -24.49
CA ALA A 222 -6.39 -8.86 -24.00
C ALA A 222 -6.46 -8.93 -22.46
N CYS A 223 -5.39 -8.59 -21.75
CA CYS A 223 -5.36 -8.54 -20.28
C CYS A 223 -6.03 -7.24 -19.79
N GLU A 224 -7.15 -7.34 -19.11
CA GLU A 224 -7.86 -6.18 -18.55
C GLU A 224 -7.30 -5.79 -17.19
N GLN A 225 -7.02 -4.51 -17.02
CA GLN A 225 -6.56 -3.90 -15.77
C GLN A 225 -7.64 -2.95 -15.23
N ARG A 226 -7.99 -3.09 -13.95
CA ARG A 226 -8.95 -2.19 -13.29
C ARG A 226 -8.48 -1.89 -11.86
N GLY A 227 -7.81 -0.76 -11.69
CA GLY A 227 -7.31 -0.29 -10.41
C GLY A 227 -6.14 -1.11 -9.83
N LEU A 228 -5.64 -2.12 -10.56
CA LEU A 228 -4.39 -2.82 -10.30
C LEU A 228 -3.62 -2.97 -11.60
N TRP A 229 -2.33 -2.61 -11.60
CA TRP A 229 -1.44 -2.70 -12.75
C TRP A 229 -0.26 -3.62 -12.45
N PRO A 230 -0.07 -4.69 -13.24
CA PRO A 230 1.01 -5.63 -13.03
C PRO A 230 2.35 -5.06 -13.53
N ALA A 231 3.40 -5.23 -12.73
CA ALA A 231 4.79 -4.95 -13.07
C ALA A 231 5.67 -6.10 -12.56
N LEU A 232 6.70 -6.47 -13.32
CA LEU A 232 7.70 -7.42 -12.86
C LEU A 232 8.41 -6.84 -11.63
N ALA A 233 8.63 -7.66 -10.60
CA ALA A 233 9.27 -7.25 -9.36
C ALA A 233 10.47 -8.14 -9.03
N GLY A 234 11.48 -7.55 -8.39
CA GLY A 234 12.73 -8.25 -8.08
C GLY A 234 13.92 -7.61 -8.79
N GLU A 235 15.00 -8.37 -8.97
CA GLU A 235 16.18 -7.90 -9.68
C GLU A 235 15.91 -7.85 -11.19
N GLU A 236 16.65 -7.00 -11.90
CA GLU A 236 16.56 -6.92 -13.36
C GLU A 236 16.74 -8.31 -13.99
N GLY A 237 15.81 -8.69 -14.89
CA GLY A 237 15.76 -10.00 -15.53
C GLY A 237 15.09 -11.12 -14.71
N ASP A 238 14.72 -10.90 -13.44
CA ASP A 238 13.91 -11.84 -12.66
C ASP A 238 12.45 -11.74 -13.09
N ARG A 239 11.92 -12.82 -13.64
CA ARG A 239 10.54 -12.93 -14.11
C ARG A 239 9.68 -13.82 -13.22
N SER A 240 10.18 -14.20 -12.04
CA SER A 240 9.45 -15.09 -11.13
C SER A 240 8.38 -14.37 -10.29
N THR A 241 8.42 -13.05 -10.25
CA THR A 241 7.53 -12.27 -9.37
C THR A 241 6.85 -11.14 -10.12
N MET A 242 5.53 -10.99 -9.92
CA MET A 242 4.70 -9.91 -10.43
C MET A 242 4.05 -9.16 -9.27
N LEU A 243 4.15 -7.84 -9.27
CA LEU A 243 3.45 -6.96 -8.34
C LEU A 243 2.29 -6.28 -9.07
N CYS A 244 1.06 -6.57 -8.64
CA CYS A 244 -0.15 -5.90 -9.13
C CYS A 244 -0.47 -4.75 -8.16
N ALA A 245 0.00 -3.56 -8.48
CA ALA A 245 -0.09 -2.36 -7.63
C ALA A 245 -1.23 -1.43 -8.05
N PRO A 246 -1.79 -0.62 -7.12
CA PRO A 246 -2.82 0.38 -7.46
C PRO A 246 -2.25 1.64 -8.12
N ILE A 247 -0.96 1.66 -8.37
CA ILE A 247 -0.22 2.69 -9.11
C ILE A 247 0.56 2.02 -10.24
N ILE A 248 0.80 2.75 -11.32
CA ILE A 248 1.58 2.25 -12.46
C ILE A 248 3.06 2.33 -12.10
N LEU A 249 3.71 1.17 -12.06
CA LEU A 249 5.14 1.03 -11.82
C LEU A 249 5.85 0.57 -13.10
N PRO A 250 7.11 0.94 -13.31
CA PRO A 250 7.94 0.27 -14.31
C PRO A 250 8.23 -1.18 -13.87
N ASP A 251 8.64 -2.02 -14.80
CA ASP A 251 9.21 -3.32 -14.45
C ASP A 251 10.48 -3.14 -13.60
N HIS A 252 10.68 -4.05 -12.64
CA HIS A 252 11.79 -4.04 -11.70
C HIS A 252 11.94 -2.70 -10.96
N PRO A 253 10.87 -2.20 -10.31
CA PRO A 253 10.92 -0.91 -9.63
C PRO A 253 11.99 -0.92 -8.54
N GLU A 254 12.65 0.20 -8.36
CA GLU A 254 13.70 0.39 -7.36
C GLU A 254 13.35 1.55 -6.44
N ILE A 255 13.64 1.37 -5.15
CA ILE A 255 13.66 2.49 -4.22
C ILE A 255 14.96 3.25 -4.50
N ALA A 256 14.86 4.56 -4.71
CA ALA A 256 16.02 5.39 -5.01
C ALA A 256 17.11 5.21 -3.92
N PRO A 257 18.38 4.94 -4.29
CA PRO A 257 19.46 4.74 -3.31
C PRO A 257 19.69 5.96 -2.40
N GLU A 258 19.33 7.14 -2.88
CA GLU A 258 19.41 8.41 -2.18
C GLU A 258 18.26 8.64 -1.21
N SER A 259 17.15 7.88 -1.35
CA SER A 259 16.03 8.00 -0.42
C SER A 259 16.45 7.53 0.97
N PRO A 260 16.30 8.37 2.01
CA PRO A 260 16.63 7.96 3.38
C PRO A 260 15.67 6.90 3.92
N GLY A 261 14.79 6.38 3.09
CA GLY A 261 13.74 5.41 3.36
C GLY A 261 12.37 5.93 2.95
N ASP A 262 11.34 5.17 3.25
CA ASP A 262 9.97 5.47 2.84
C ASP A 262 9.44 6.76 3.49
N LEU A 263 9.01 7.72 2.67
CA LEU A 263 8.42 8.99 3.09
C LEU A 263 6.89 9.01 2.85
N PHE A 264 6.32 7.93 2.30
CA PHE A 264 4.88 7.72 2.09
C PHE A 264 4.15 8.77 1.23
N ASP A 265 4.88 9.59 0.50
CA ASP A 265 4.31 10.64 -0.37
C ASP A 265 5.13 10.75 -1.68
N ALA A 266 4.86 9.85 -2.63
CA ALA A 266 5.48 9.87 -3.96
C ALA A 266 5.01 11.05 -4.83
N THR A 267 4.11 11.90 -4.34
CA THR A 267 3.71 13.14 -5.03
C THR A 267 4.71 14.27 -4.84
N GLU A 268 5.65 14.12 -3.92
CA GLU A 268 6.69 15.09 -3.60
C GLU A 268 8.09 14.52 -3.93
N ILE A 269 9.07 15.36 -4.08
CA ILE A 269 10.46 14.95 -4.28
C ILE A 269 11.09 14.70 -2.91
N ASP A 270 11.60 13.50 -2.65
CA ASP A 270 12.17 13.06 -1.37
C ASP A 270 13.17 14.06 -0.77
N GLN A 271 14.02 14.64 -1.61
CA GLN A 271 15.01 15.63 -1.18
C GLN A 271 14.34 16.91 -0.65
N LEU A 272 13.27 17.36 -1.32
CA LEU A 272 12.50 18.52 -0.86
C LEU A 272 11.72 18.19 0.42
N LEU A 273 11.20 16.96 0.55
CA LEU A 273 10.55 16.49 1.76
C LEU A 273 11.51 16.49 2.95
N VAL A 274 12.70 15.93 2.79
CA VAL A 274 13.74 15.92 3.84
C VAL A 274 14.09 17.33 4.30
N LEU A 275 14.34 18.25 3.36
CA LEU A 275 14.66 19.65 3.68
C LEU A 275 13.49 20.35 4.37
N SER A 276 12.27 20.06 3.94
CA SER A 276 11.05 20.61 4.51
C SER A 276 10.83 20.10 5.94
N ILE A 277 11.07 18.81 6.22
CA ILE A 277 11.01 18.21 7.56
C ILE A 277 12.03 18.89 8.49
N LEU A 278 13.24 19.08 8.02
CA LEU A 278 14.31 19.76 8.79
C LEU A 278 13.99 21.22 9.10
N SER A 279 13.15 21.87 8.29
CA SER A 279 12.74 23.27 8.49
C SER A 279 11.52 23.44 9.41
N LEU A 280 10.90 22.35 9.88
CA LEU A 280 9.76 22.40 10.79
C LEU A 280 10.13 23.10 12.10
N THR A 281 9.17 23.88 12.62
CA THR A 281 9.24 24.44 13.97
C THR A 281 9.15 23.34 15.02
N GLU A 282 9.58 23.62 16.25
CA GLU A 282 9.49 22.65 17.33
C GLU A 282 8.04 22.21 17.63
N GLU A 283 7.10 23.15 17.53
CA GLU A 283 5.67 22.84 17.68
C GLU A 283 5.16 21.85 16.60
N GLU A 284 5.56 22.09 15.35
CA GLU A 284 5.22 21.20 14.23
C GLU A 284 5.85 19.82 14.34
N ARG A 285 7.10 19.73 14.83
CA ARG A 285 7.76 18.46 15.13
C ARG A 285 7.04 17.68 16.23
N GLN A 286 6.59 18.38 17.28
CA GLN A 286 5.80 17.76 18.35
C GLN A 286 4.45 17.24 17.84
N GLU A 287 3.76 17.97 16.96
CA GLU A 287 2.52 17.49 16.33
C GLU A 287 2.79 16.24 15.48
N MET A 288 3.88 16.22 14.69
CA MET A 288 4.28 15.10 13.88
C MET A 288 4.62 13.86 14.73
N ARG A 289 5.37 14.03 15.84
CA ARG A 289 5.67 12.94 16.80
C ARG A 289 4.43 12.37 17.48
N ALA A 290 3.43 13.22 17.72
CA ALA A 290 2.21 12.84 18.43
C ALA A 290 1.19 12.14 17.53
N ALA A 291 1.27 12.32 16.20
CA ALA A 291 0.28 11.83 15.25
C ALA A 291 0.34 10.31 15.10
N ASP A 292 1.47 9.76 14.67
CA ASP A 292 1.57 8.35 14.28
C ASP A 292 3.00 7.83 14.51
N PRO A 293 3.19 6.55 14.92
CA PRO A 293 4.52 5.96 15.05
C PRO A 293 5.39 6.05 13.78
N ARG A 294 4.80 5.93 12.60
CA ARG A 294 5.53 6.01 11.33
C ARG A 294 5.97 7.43 11.01
N THR A 295 5.13 8.44 11.30
CA THR A 295 5.55 9.84 11.15
C THR A 295 6.64 10.21 12.14
N ARG A 296 6.62 9.64 13.33
CA ARG A 296 7.71 9.76 14.32
C ARG A 296 9.01 9.15 13.75
N GLU A 297 8.94 7.96 13.19
CA GLU A 297 10.09 7.29 12.57
C GLU A 297 10.69 8.11 11.41
N ILE A 298 9.85 8.70 10.55
CA ILE A 298 10.30 9.61 9.49
C ILE A 298 11.06 10.79 10.08
N LEU A 299 10.51 11.43 11.11
CA LEU A 299 11.13 12.59 11.76
C LEU A 299 12.48 12.22 12.38
N GLU A 300 12.52 11.16 13.20
CA GLU A 300 13.75 10.70 13.88
C GLU A 300 14.83 10.30 12.87
N ARG A 301 14.46 9.61 11.80
CA ARG A 301 15.37 9.23 10.72
C ARG A 301 15.91 10.47 9.99
N THR A 302 15.05 11.45 9.71
CA THR A 302 15.44 12.68 9.03
C THR A 302 16.33 13.55 9.91
N GLU A 303 16.02 13.67 11.21
CA GLU A 303 16.86 14.38 12.19
C GLU A 303 18.21 13.68 12.42
N GLY A 304 18.28 12.36 12.23
CA GLY A 304 19.48 11.56 12.38
C GLY A 304 20.44 11.59 11.17
N LEU A 305 20.05 12.22 10.05
CA LEU A 305 20.89 12.30 8.86
C LEU A 305 22.20 13.05 9.15
N SER A 306 23.30 12.43 8.77
CA SER A 306 24.63 13.05 8.85
C SER A 306 24.78 14.20 7.85
N ARG A 307 25.73 15.08 8.12
CA ARG A 307 26.07 16.17 7.20
C ARG A 307 26.47 15.67 5.80
N GLU A 308 27.11 14.51 5.73
CA GLU A 308 27.52 13.91 4.45
C GLU A 308 26.32 13.41 3.65
N GLU A 309 25.33 12.80 4.30
CA GLU A 309 24.08 12.37 3.69
C GLU A 309 23.28 13.56 3.18
N LEU A 310 23.16 14.62 3.98
CA LEU A 310 22.53 15.86 3.56
C LEU A 310 23.26 16.52 2.36
N MET A 311 24.57 16.47 2.31
CA MET A 311 25.34 17.01 1.18
C MET A 311 25.19 16.17 -0.08
N ARG A 312 24.99 14.86 0.01
CA ARG A 312 24.64 14.01 -1.15
C ARG A 312 23.28 14.38 -1.73
N LEU A 313 22.28 14.61 -0.88
CA LEU A 313 20.98 15.13 -1.31
C LEU A 313 21.11 16.45 -2.11
N HIS A 314 22.00 17.36 -1.68
CA HIS A 314 22.26 18.61 -2.40
C HIS A 314 23.04 18.43 -3.71
N GLY A 315 23.88 17.40 -3.82
CA GLY A 315 24.69 17.11 -5.01
C GLY A 315 23.86 16.72 -6.22
N THR A 316 22.80 15.96 -6.03
CA THR A 316 21.91 15.48 -7.10
C THR A 316 21.13 16.61 -7.77
N ILE A 317 20.79 17.68 -7.04
CA ILE A 317 20.12 18.86 -7.60
C ILE A 317 21.03 19.63 -8.58
N ARG A 318 22.34 19.58 -8.42
CA ARG A 318 23.29 20.26 -9.32
C ARG A 318 23.41 19.60 -10.69
N GLU A 319 23.21 18.32 -10.81
CA GLU A 319 23.25 17.61 -12.10
C GLU A 319 22.02 17.88 -12.97
N LEU A 320 20.85 18.12 -12.40
CA LEU A 320 19.62 18.51 -13.12
C LEU A 320 19.72 19.90 -13.75
N GLY A 321 20.60 20.78 -13.28
CA GLY A 321 20.80 22.14 -13.79
C GLY A 321 21.68 22.26 -15.05
N MET A 322 22.30 21.18 -15.52
CA MET A 322 23.24 21.19 -16.65
C MET A 322 22.69 20.62 -17.97
N VAL A 323 21.39 20.54 -18.16
CA VAL A 323 20.85 20.34 -19.52
C VAL A 323 21.00 21.66 -20.27
N ARG A 324 22.10 21.78 -21.02
CA ARG A 324 22.35 22.90 -21.95
C ARG A 324 21.16 22.96 -22.94
N ARG A 325 20.53 24.12 -22.97
CA ARG A 325 19.69 24.49 -24.12
C ARG A 325 20.56 24.55 -25.37
N PRO A 326 20.05 24.05 -26.50
CA PRO A 326 20.71 24.21 -27.81
C PRO A 326 20.74 25.64 -28.26
#